data_a70a330f7cfb4c6fe8e6f11797786fc5
#
_entry.id   a70a330f7cfb4c6fe8e6f11797786fc5
#
_cell.length_a   1.000
_cell.length_b   1.000
_cell.length_c   1.000
_cell.angle_alpha   90.00
_cell.angle_beta   90.00
_cell.angle_gamma   90.00
#
_symmetry.space_group_name_H-M   'P 1'
#
loop_
_entity.id
_entity.type
_entity.pdbx_description
1 polymer ?
#
loop_
_entity_poly.entity_id
_entity_poly.type
_entity_poly.pdbx_seq_one_letter_code
_entity_poly.pdbx_strand_id
1 'polypeptide(L)'
;MKPPTLLVVDDDPEIRMLLSELFAREGFLVDVADDGASAILFLENHEPPSAILLDILMPGILGSSVLTYLSSKPSLEHVPVAIVSSSPHLAPGGYPLFKKPLRFAPLLEFVRNACGPDRPAHVM
;
A
#
# COMPACT_ATOMS: atom_id res chain seq x y z
N MET A 1 19.29 6.86 8.58
CA MET A 1 17.97 7.01 7.98
C MET A 1 17.24 5.70 7.98
N LYS A 2 15.97 5.77 8.28
CA LYS A 2 15.14 4.57 8.23
C LYS A 2 14.81 4.24 6.79
N PRO A 3 14.82 2.96 6.42
CA PRO A 3 14.30 2.58 5.12
C PRO A 3 12.80 2.88 5.04
N PRO A 4 12.29 3.15 3.84
CA PRO A 4 10.86 3.36 3.68
C PRO A 4 10.09 2.08 3.95
N THR A 5 8.89 2.22 4.49
CA THR A 5 8.04 1.09 4.84
C THR A 5 6.85 1.01 3.89
N LEU A 6 6.48 -0.19 3.54
CA LEU A 6 5.37 -0.45 2.62
C LEU A 6 4.43 -1.47 3.24
N LEU A 7 3.14 -1.17 3.25
CA LEU A 7 2.12 -2.14 3.65
C LEU A 7 1.43 -2.65 2.41
N VAL A 8 1.43 -3.97 2.22
CA VAL A 8 0.75 -4.64 1.10
C VAL A 8 -0.46 -5.36 1.65
N VAL A 9 -1.65 -4.98 1.18
CA VAL A 9 -2.92 -5.57 1.62
C VAL A 9 -3.53 -6.29 0.43
N ASP A 10 -3.54 -7.61 0.47
CA ASP A 10 -4.06 -8.45 -0.61
C ASP A 10 -4.37 -9.83 -0.03
N ASP A 11 -5.50 -10.41 -0.42
CA ASP A 11 -5.87 -11.73 0.07
C ASP A 11 -5.16 -12.87 -0.66
N ASP A 12 -4.47 -12.58 -1.76
CA ASP A 12 -3.74 -13.57 -2.52
C ASP A 12 -2.32 -13.73 -1.94
N PRO A 13 -2.01 -14.90 -1.34
CA PRO A 13 -0.68 -15.08 -0.73
C PRO A 13 0.46 -15.03 -1.74
N GLU A 14 0.21 -15.41 -2.99
CA GLU A 14 1.26 -15.34 -4.02
C GLU A 14 1.61 -13.89 -4.33
N ILE A 15 0.61 -13.02 -4.42
CA ILE A 15 0.83 -11.60 -4.65
C ILE A 15 1.57 -10.98 -3.46
N ARG A 16 1.13 -11.28 -2.24
CA ARG A 16 1.82 -10.77 -1.05
C ARG A 16 3.29 -11.17 -1.03
N MET A 17 3.56 -12.45 -1.30
CA MET A 17 4.92 -12.96 -1.31
C MET A 17 5.77 -12.31 -2.40
N LEU A 18 5.22 -12.24 -3.61
CA LEU A 18 5.93 -11.66 -4.75
C LEU A 18 6.29 -10.20 -4.49
N LEU A 19 5.30 -9.41 -4.08
CA LEU A 19 5.54 -7.98 -3.84
C LEU A 19 6.50 -7.77 -2.66
N SER A 20 6.39 -8.59 -1.61
CA SER A 20 7.32 -8.51 -0.49
C SER A 20 8.75 -8.72 -0.94
N GLU A 21 8.99 -9.74 -1.75
CA GLU A 21 10.34 -10.02 -2.22
C GLU A 21 10.87 -8.94 -3.14
N LEU A 22 10.04 -8.49 -4.08
CA LEU A 22 10.48 -7.51 -5.07
C LEU A 22 10.80 -6.17 -4.40
N PHE A 23 9.92 -5.71 -3.52
CA PHE A 23 10.16 -4.43 -2.84
C PHE A 23 11.27 -4.51 -1.81
N ALA A 24 11.43 -5.67 -1.15
CA ALA A 24 12.56 -5.83 -0.22
C ALA A 24 13.89 -5.69 -0.95
N ARG A 25 13.99 -6.20 -2.16
CA ARG A 25 15.19 -6.06 -2.98
C ARG A 25 15.49 -4.60 -3.34
N GLU A 26 14.45 -3.78 -3.34
CA GLU A 26 14.59 -2.35 -3.65
C GLU A 26 14.79 -1.48 -2.42
N GLY A 27 14.99 -2.11 -1.26
CA GLY A 27 15.33 -1.39 -0.04
C GLY A 27 14.16 -1.05 0.86
N PHE A 28 12.97 -1.58 0.59
CA PHE A 28 11.79 -1.31 1.43
C PHE A 28 11.67 -2.34 2.53
N LEU A 29 11.16 -1.90 3.68
CA LEU A 29 10.67 -2.82 4.71
C LEU A 29 9.20 -3.06 4.42
N VAL A 30 8.84 -4.31 4.16
CA VAL A 30 7.50 -4.66 3.71
C VAL A 30 6.75 -5.41 4.80
N ASP A 31 5.57 -4.91 5.14
CA ASP A 31 4.62 -5.62 5.97
C ASP A 31 3.42 -6.00 5.13
N VAL A 32 2.74 -7.07 5.49
CA VAL A 32 1.62 -7.59 4.71
C VAL A 32 0.40 -7.78 5.59
N ALA A 33 -0.77 -7.66 4.97
CA ALA A 33 -2.03 -7.99 5.59
C ALA A 33 -2.87 -8.75 4.57
N ASP A 34 -3.61 -9.74 5.02
CA ASP A 34 -4.37 -10.60 4.11
C ASP A 34 -5.83 -10.19 3.95
N ASP A 35 -6.28 -9.22 4.74
CA ASP A 35 -7.63 -8.66 4.60
C ASP A 35 -7.68 -7.27 5.22
N GLY A 36 -8.86 -6.64 5.13
CA GLY A 36 -9.04 -5.30 5.65
C GLY A 36 -8.94 -5.21 7.16
N ALA A 37 -9.43 -6.23 7.87
CA ALA A 37 -9.38 -6.24 9.33
C ALA A 37 -7.93 -6.32 9.82
N SER A 38 -7.14 -7.18 9.20
CA SER A 38 -5.71 -7.30 9.54
C SER A 38 -4.96 -6.02 9.22
N ALA A 39 -5.31 -5.36 8.10
CA ALA A 39 -4.69 -4.11 7.73
C ALA A 39 -4.98 -3.03 8.77
N ILE A 40 -6.22 -2.90 9.20
CA ILE A 40 -6.60 -1.90 10.20
C ILE A 40 -5.90 -2.20 11.53
N LEU A 41 -5.88 -3.46 11.93
CA LEU A 41 -5.20 -3.86 13.16
C LEU A 41 -3.70 -3.51 13.11
N PHE A 42 -3.06 -3.75 11.98
CA PHE A 42 -1.67 -3.37 11.80
C PHE A 42 -1.50 -1.86 11.95
N LEU A 43 -2.35 -1.08 11.29
CA LEU A 43 -2.25 0.38 11.31
C LEU A 43 -2.49 0.96 12.70
N GLU A 44 -3.31 0.29 13.51
CA GLU A 44 -3.55 0.73 14.89
C GLU A 44 -2.35 0.52 15.79
N ASN A 45 -1.50 -0.42 15.47
CA ASN A 45 -0.43 -0.86 16.36
C ASN A 45 0.98 -0.52 15.89
N HIS A 46 1.11 0.18 14.77
CA HIS A 46 2.43 0.51 14.20
C HIS A 46 2.45 1.95 13.73
N GLU A 47 3.65 2.46 13.52
CA GLU A 47 3.80 3.77 12.90
C GLU A 47 3.23 3.75 11.47
N PRO A 48 2.76 4.89 10.97
CA PRO A 48 2.22 4.93 9.61
C PRO A 48 3.27 4.46 8.60
N PRO A 49 2.87 3.58 7.66
CA PRO A 49 3.80 3.20 6.59
C PRO A 49 4.04 4.38 5.64
N SER A 50 5.11 4.26 4.86
CA SER A 50 5.44 5.28 3.86
C SER A 50 4.46 5.25 2.69
N ALA A 51 3.92 4.08 2.38
CA ALA A 51 2.91 3.89 1.32
C ALA A 51 2.14 2.61 1.57
N ILE A 52 0.97 2.50 0.95
CA ILE A 52 0.12 1.31 1.04
C ILE A 52 -0.29 0.88 -0.36
N LEU A 53 -0.16 -0.42 -0.64
CA LEU A 53 -0.74 -1.04 -1.83
C LEU A 53 -1.95 -1.84 -1.36
N LEU A 54 -3.12 -1.49 -1.86
CA LEU A 54 -4.38 -1.99 -1.34
C LEU A 54 -5.21 -2.66 -2.41
N ASP A 55 -5.49 -3.95 -2.26
CA ASP A 55 -6.48 -4.64 -3.06
C ASP A 55 -7.86 -4.23 -2.55
N ILE A 56 -8.72 -3.80 -3.46
CA ILE A 56 -10.04 -3.29 -3.07
C ILE A 56 -11.05 -4.42 -2.93
N LEU A 57 -10.83 -5.55 -3.61
CA LEU A 57 -11.75 -6.69 -3.55
C LEU A 57 -11.17 -7.79 -2.69
N MET A 58 -11.61 -7.85 -1.44
CA MET A 58 -11.19 -8.88 -0.50
C MET A 58 -12.41 -9.36 0.28
N PRO A 59 -12.42 -10.61 0.72
CA PRO A 59 -13.51 -11.08 1.58
C PRO A 59 -13.48 -10.40 2.94
N GLY A 60 -14.63 -10.35 3.59
CA GLY A 60 -14.75 -9.73 4.90
C GLY A 60 -14.81 -8.22 4.83
N ILE A 61 -13.95 -7.54 5.58
CA ILE A 61 -13.88 -6.08 5.53
C ILE A 61 -13.29 -5.66 4.19
N LEU A 62 -14.05 -4.88 3.44
CA LEU A 62 -13.67 -4.46 2.11
C LEU A 62 -12.50 -3.48 2.14
N GLY A 63 -11.75 -3.45 1.03
CA GLY A 63 -10.68 -2.48 0.90
C GLY A 63 -11.14 -1.04 1.07
N SER A 64 -12.39 -0.73 0.68
CA SER A 64 -12.95 0.59 0.88
C SER A 64 -13.06 0.96 2.36
N SER A 65 -13.25 -0.01 3.24
CA SER A 65 -13.29 0.24 4.68
C SER A 65 -11.90 0.65 5.20
N VAL A 66 -10.85 0.10 4.61
CA VAL A 66 -9.48 0.52 4.95
C VAL A 66 -9.28 1.98 4.56
N LEU A 67 -9.76 2.39 3.37
CA LEU A 67 -9.66 3.78 2.94
C LEU A 67 -10.41 4.72 3.88
N THR A 68 -11.60 4.32 4.31
CA THR A 68 -12.38 5.09 5.28
C THR A 68 -11.62 5.23 6.58
N TYR A 69 -11.03 4.15 7.06
CA TYR A 69 -10.25 4.18 8.29
C TYR A 69 -9.07 5.15 8.17
N LEU A 70 -8.33 5.07 7.07
CA LEU A 70 -7.17 5.94 6.84
C LEU A 70 -7.55 7.40 6.85
N SER A 71 -8.65 7.76 6.17
CA SER A 71 -9.06 9.15 6.09
C SER A 71 -9.65 9.68 7.40
N SER A 72 -10.02 8.78 8.32
CA SER A 72 -10.56 9.18 9.62
C SER A 72 -9.50 9.49 10.66
N LYS A 73 -8.23 9.23 10.36
CA LYS A 73 -7.13 9.40 11.33
C LYS A 73 -6.16 10.46 10.82
N PRO A 74 -5.95 11.53 11.59
CA PRO A 74 -5.02 12.59 11.14
C PRO A 74 -3.61 12.09 10.84
N SER A 75 -3.15 11.07 11.58
CA SER A 75 -1.81 10.53 11.37
C SER A 75 -1.70 9.67 10.13
N LEU A 76 -2.82 9.27 9.52
CA LEU A 76 -2.85 8.34 8.39
C LEU A 76 -3.40 8.96 7.12
N GLU A 77 -4.08 10.10 7.20
CA GLU A 77 -4.80 10.65 6.06
C GLU A 77 -3.89 11.08 4.91
N HIS A 78 -2.61 11.30 5.19
CA HIS A 78 -1.64 11.70 4.17
C HIS A 78 -0.80 10.54 3.63
N VAL A 79 -1.02 9.32 4.11
CA VAL A 79 -0.26 8.17 3.63
C VAL A 79 -0.66 7.88 2.18
N PRO A 80 0.29 7.85 1.25
CA PRO A 80 -0.05 7.53 -0.15
C PRO A 80 -0.57 6.11 -0.29
N VAL A 81 -1.67 5.97 -1.05
CA VAL A 81 -2.31 4.67 -1.28
C VAL A 81 -2.47 4.46 -2.77
N ALA A 82 -2.05 3.30 -3.26
CA ALA A 82 -2.36 2.85 -4.61
C ALA A 82 -3.33 1.68 -4.51
N ILE A 83 -4.37 1.73 -5.33
CA ILE A 83 -5.34 0.64 -5.45
C ILE A 83 -4.81 -0.37 -6.45
N VAL A 84 -4.87 -1.63 -6.09
CA VAL A 84 -4.48 -2.75 -6.94
C VAL A 84 -5.71 -3.62 -7.14
N SER A 85 -6.12 -3.87 -8.39
CA SER A 85 -7.39 -4.58 -8.57
C SER A 85 -7.48 -5.30 -9.90
N SER A 86 -8.10 -6.48 -9.90
CA SER A 86 -8.51 -7.17 -11.12
C SER A 86 -9.85 -6.64 -11.64
N SER A 87 -10.54 -5.80 -10.86
CA SER A 87 -11.82 -5.21 -11.23
C SER A 87 -11.75 -3.69 -11.06
N PRO A 88 -11.01 -3.00 -11.95
CA PRO A 88 -10.74 -1.57 -11.77
C PRO A 88 -12.00 -0.70 -11.76
N HIS A 89 -13.08 -1.16 -12.40
CA HIS A 89 -14.34 -0.40 -12.42
C HIS A 89 -15.00 -0.31 -11.04
N LEU A 90 -14.57 -1.13 -10.08
CA LEU A 90 -15.09 -1.11 -8.72
C LEU A 90 -14.24 -0.24 -7.79
N ALA A 91 -13.11 0.27 -8.26
CA ALA A 91 -12.24 1.07 -7.43
C ALA A 91 -12.79 2.48 -7.25
N PRO A 92 -12.67 3.05 -6.05
CA PRO A 92 -13.08 4.44 -5.85
C PRO A 92 -12.15 5.39 -6.60
N GLY A 93 -12.71 6.51 -7.04
CA GLY A 93 -11.91 7.54 -7.70
C GLY A 93 -10.98 8.25 -6.73
N GLY A 94 -9.99 8.94 -7.28
CA GLY A 94 -9.09 9.76 -6.48
C GLY A 94 -7.83 9.07 -6.01
N TYR A 95 -7.63 7.80 -6.39
CA TYR A 95 -6.43 7.04 -6.03
C TYR A 95 -5.77 6.49 -7.28
N PRO A 96 -4.43 6.45 -7.32
CA PRO A 96 -3.75 5.73 -8.39
C PRO A 96 -4.21 4.28 -8.43
N LEU A 97 -4.40 3.76 -9.65
CA LEU A 97 -4.96 2.43 -9.85
C LEU A 97 -4.02 1.59 -10.70
N PHE A 98 -3.71 0.39 -10.23
CA PHE A 98 -2.89 -0.57 -10.96
C PHE A 98 -3.71 -1.82 -11.19
N LYS A 99 -3.90 -2.17 -12.46
CA LYS A 99 -4.68 -3.34 -12.84
C LYS A 99 -3.87 -4.62 -12.67
N LYS A 100 -4.53 -5.67 -12.21
CA LYS A 100 -3.93 -7.02 -12.24
C LYS A 100 -4.14 -7.62 -13.63
N PRO A 101 -3.17 -8.37 -14.17
CA PRO A 101 -1.91 -8.76 -13.53
C PRO A 101 -0.96 -7.58 -13.44
N LEU A 102 -0.24 -7.52 -12.33
CA LEU A 102 0.60 -6.37 -12.01
C LEU A 102 1.89 -6.35 -12.84
N ARG A 103 2.31 -5.14 -13.17
CA ARG A 103 3.62 -4.89 -13.73
C ARG A 103 4.42 -4.16 -12.67
N PHE A 104 5.58 -4.73 -12.33
CA PHE A 104 6.34 -4.23 -11.18
C PHE A 104 6.93 -2.84 -11.42
N ALA A 105 7.46 -2.59 -12.63
CA ALA A 105 8.17 -1.33 -12.86
C ALA A 105 7.31 -0.08 -12.63
N PRO A 106 6.08 0.02 -13.18
CA PRO A 106 5.25 1.18 -12.86
C PRO A 106 4.85 1.27 -11.40
N LEU A 107 4.63 0.12 -10.76
CA LEU A 107 4.27 0.09 -9.35
C LEU A 107 5.43 0.56 -8.49
N LEU A 108 6.63 0.10 -8.77
CA LEU A 108 7.83 0.55 -8.09
C LEU A 108 8.04 2.04 -8.25
N GLU A 109 7.83 2.55 -9.45
CA GLU A 109 7.97 3.97 -9.71
C GLU A 109 6.99 4.79 -8.86
N PHE A 110 5.73 4.35 -8.79
CA PHE A 110 4.75 5.03 -7.95
C PHE A 110 5.20 5.04 -6.48
N VAL A 111 5.60 3.88 -5.96
CA VAL A 111 5.98 3.77 -4.55
C VAL A 111 7.21 4.61 -4.25
N ARG A 112 8.21 4.58 -5.12
CA ARG A 112 9.39 5.41 -4.96
C ARG A 112 9.07 6.88 -4.95
N ASN A 113 8.22 7.32 -5.86
CA ASN A 113 7.84 8.72 -5.93
C ASN A 113 7.05 9.14 -4.70
N ALA A 114 6.20 8.26 -4.19
CA ALA A 114 5.41 8.53 -2.99
C ALA A 114 6.28 8.67 -1.75
N CYS A 115 7.34 7.85 -1.65
CA CYS A 115 8.24 7.87 -0.50
C CYS A 115 9.41 8.81 -0.71
N GLY A 116 9.69 9.10 -1.95
CA GLY A 116 10.92 9.73 -2.37
C GLY A 116 11.19 11.12 -1.87
N PRO A 117 10.21 11.99 -1.92
CA PRO A 117 10.44 13.36 -1.53
C PRO A 117 10.93 13.51 -0.10
N ASP A 118 10.66 12.52 0.69
CA ASP A 118 11.08 12.54 2.07
C ASP A 118 12.55 12.31 2.22
N ARG A 119 13.11 11.91 1.11
CA ARG A 119 14.48 11.71 1.09
C ARG A 119 15.14 12.89 0.68
N PRO A 120 15.48 13.22 0.84
CA PRO A 120 16.19 14.03 0.65
C PRO A 120 16.08 15.25 0.77
N ALA A 121 15.59 15.29 0.85
CA ALA A 121 15.52 16.19 0.86
C ALA A 121 16.49 16.84 0.84
N HIS A 122 16.18 16.24 0.49
CA HIS A 122 16.66 16.34 0.44
C HIS A 122 17.63 16.74 0.24
N VAL A 123 17.63 16.68 0.07
CA VAL A 123 18.36 16.77 -0.08
C VAL A 123 19.06 17.27 -0.19
N MET A 124 19.12 17.51 -0.34
CA MET A 124 19.45 17.72 -0.43
C MET A 124 19.70 18.02 -0.34
#